data_180babf406b4de5e5b848d1045c7fc1c
#
_entry.id   180babf406b4de5e5b848d1045c7fc1c
#
_cell.length_a   1.000
_cell.length_b   1.000
_cell.length_c   1.000
_cell.angle_alpha   90.00
_cell.angle_beta   90.00
_cell.angle_gamma   90.00
#
_symmetry.space_group_name_H-M   'P 1'
#
loop_
_entity.id
_entity.type
_entity.pdbx_description
1 polymer ?
#
loop_
_entity_poly.entity_id
_entity_poly.type
_entity_poly.pdbx_seq_one_letter_code
_entity_poly.pdbx_strand_id
1 'polypeptide(L)' 'MDNEIFELLKKAYQRAQEIGETEIAKSIYQIVYDNIDWWERDDDEYNNIINS' A
#
# COMPACT_ATOMS: atom_id res chain seq x y z
N MET A 1 -12.61 1.07 -4.18
CA MET A 1 -11.83 2.32 -4.05
C MET A 1 -11.80 3.05 -5.38
N ASP A 2 -11.89 4.35 -5.35
CA ASP A 2 -11.82 5.18 -6.55
C ASP A 2 -10.43 5.06 -7.19
N ASN A 3 -10.38 4.96 -8.53
CA ASN A 3 -9.11 4.78 -9.24
C ASN A 3 -8.15 5.94 -9.03
N GLU A 4 -8.66 7.17 -8.97
CA GLU A 4 -7.81 8.33 -8.76
C GLU A 4 -7.17 8.30 -7.38
N ILE A 5 -7.95 7.98 -6.37
CA ILE A 5 -7.43 7.88 -5.00
C ILE A 5 -6.42 6.74 -4.91
N PHE A 6 -6.70 5.62 -5.55
CA PHE A 6 -5.79 4.48 -5.56
C PHE A 6 -4.44 4.87 -6.18
N GLU A 7 -4.47 5.57 -7.29
CA GLU A 7 -3.24 6.02 -7.95
C GLU A 7 -2.44 6.97 -7.08
N LEU A 8 -3.11 7.88 -6.39
CA LEU A 8 -2.45 8.82 -5.48
C LEU A 8 -1.82 8.08 -4.31
N LEU A 9 -2.52 7.11 -3.75
CA LEU A 9 -1.98 6.31 -2.65
C LEU A 9 -0.76 5.50 -3.09
N LYS A 10 -0.80 4.93 -4.30
CA LYS A 10 0.36 4.22 -4.83
C LYS A 10 1.58 5.12 -4.96
N LYS A 11 1.38 6.33 -5.46
CA LYS A 11 2.49 7.28 -5.58
C LYS A 11 3.04 7.66 -4.22
N ALA A 12 2.16 7.91 -3.26
CA ALA A 12 2.59 8.22 -1.90
C ALA A 12 3.37 7.07 -1.27
N TYR A 13 2.92 5.85 -1.50
CA TYR A 13 3.60 4.66 -1.01
C TYR A 13 5.01 4.56 -1.59
N GLN A 14 5.12 4.72 -2.89
CA GLN A 14 6.43 4.66 -3.55
C GLN A 14 7.36 5.74 -3.03
N ARG A 15 6.84 6.95 -2.87
CA ARG A 15 7.64 8.05 -2.36
C ARG A 15 8.11 7.80 -0.93
N ALA A 16 7.22 7.28 -0.10
CA ALA A 16 7.58 6.96 1.29
C ALA A 16 8.72 5.93 1.33
N GLN A 17 8.69 4.94 0.45
CA GLN A 17 9.76 3.96 0.37
C GLN A 17 11.08 4.59 -0.07
N GLU A 18 11.02 5.49 -1.05
CA GLU A 18 12.22 6.15 -1.56
C GLU A 18 12.95 6.97 -0.50
N ILE A 19 12.20 7.64 0.36
CA ILE A 19 12.79 8.50 1.39
C ILE A 19 13.00 7.76 2.72
N GLY A 20 12.71 6.45 2.76
CA GLY A 20 12.95 5.65 3.94
C GLY A 20 11.88 5.73 5.02
N GLU A 21 10.72 6.29 4.71
CA GLU A 21 9.59 6.39 5.65
C GLU A 21 8.79 5.10 5.64
N THR A 22 9.38 4.04 6.20
CA THR A 22 8.79 2.71 6.13
C THR A 22 7.47 2.57 6.89
N GLU A 23 7.33 3.28 8.02
CA GLU A 23 6.09 3.23 8.78
C GLU A 23 4.94 3.85 8.00
N ILE A 24 5.21 4.98 7.33
CA ILE A 24 4.22 5.63 6.49
C ILE A 24 3.85 4.73 5.31
N ALA A 25 4.86 4.11 4.70
CA ALA A 25 4.62 3.20 3.58
C ALA A 25 3.72 2.04 3.99
N LYS A 26 3.97 1.45 5.15
CA LYS A 26 3.15 0.35 5.66
C LYS A 26 1.71 0.81 5.90
N SER A 27 1.53 1.99 6.47
CA SER A 27 0.19 2.52 6.72
C SER A 27 -0.58 2.75 5.44
N ILE A 28 0.08 3.32 4.42
CA ILE A 28 -0.54 3.56 3.12
C ILE A 28 -0.92 2.22 2.47
N TYR A 29 -0.02 1.27 2.51
CA TYR A 29 -0.28 -0.04 1.92
C TYR A 29 -1.46 -0.73 2.58
N GLN A 30 -1.57 -0.63 3.90
CA GLN A 30 -2.68 -1.22 4.63
C GLN A 30 -4.02 -0.60 4.23
N ILE A 31 -4.03 0.73 4.06
CA ILE A 31 -5.24 1.42 3.61
C ILE A 31 -5.66 0.91 2.23
N VAL A 32 -4.71 0.82 1.32
CA VAL A 32 -4.99 0.34 -0.03
C VAL A 32 -5.48 -1.11 0.00
N TYR A 33 -4.80 -1.96 0.75
CA TYR A 33 -5.17 -3.37 0.85
C TYR A 33 -6.58 -3.56 1.39
N ASP A 34 -6.95 -2.80 2.41
CA ASP A 34 -8.27 -2.92 3.03
C ASP A 34 -9.39 -2.47 2.12
N ASN A 35 -9.07 -1.67 1.10
CA ASN A 35 -10.07 -1.10 0.19
C ASN A 35 -10.01 -1.66 -1.22
N ILE A 36 -9.12 -2.59 -1.49
CA ILE A 36 -9.04 -3.28 -2.78
C ILE A 36 -10.06 -4.40 -2.82
N ASP A 37 -10.67 -4.60 -3.98
CA ASP A 37 -11.55 -5.74 -4.19
C ASP A 37 -10.78 -7.03 -3.98
N TRP A 38 -11.44 -8.03 -3.42
CA TRP A 38 -10.78 -9.25 -2.95
C TRP A 38 -9.90 -9.94 -4.00
N TRP A 39 -10.26 -9.87 -5.26
CA TRP A 39 -9.49 -10.57 -6.31
C TRP A 39 -8.15 -9.90 -6.63
N GLU A 40 -7.95 -8.67 -6.17
CA GLU A 40 -6.69 -7.94 -6.37
C GLU A 40 -5.75 -8.08 -5.19
N ARG A 41 -6.18 -8.76 -4.15
CA ARG A 41 -5.36 -8.91 -2.95
C ARG A 41 -4.24 -9.91 -3.19
N ASP A 42 -3.06 -9.55 -2.72
CA ASP A 42 -1.90 -10.42 -2.71
C ASP A 42 -1.45 -10.59 -1.25
N ASP A 43 -1.90 -11.67 -0.63
CA ASP A 43 -1.63 -11.90 0.78
C ASP A 43 -0.13 -12.07 1.05
N ASP A 44 0.61 -12.67 0.13
CA ASP A 44 2.05 -12.85 0.31
C ASP A 44 2.77 -11.51 0.29
N GLU A 45 2.43 -10.64 -0.65
CA GLU A 45 3.03 -9.31 -0.71
C GLU A 45 2.66 -8.49 0.51
N TYR A 46 1.40 -8.55 0.92
CA TYR A 46 0.93 -7.84 2.10
C TYR A 46 1.72 -8.26 3.34
N ASN A 47 1.88 -9.57 3.53
CA ASN A 47 2.61 -10.09 4.67
C ASN A 47 4.09 -9.69 4.64
N ASN A 48 4.70 -9.67 3.46
CA ASN A 48 6.09 -9.23 3.32
C ASN A 48 6.26 -7.78 3.76
N ILE A 49 5.34 -6.92 3.40
CA ILE A 49 5.42 -5.51 3.74
C ILE A 49 5.19 -5.29 5.22
N ILE A 50 4.19 -5.95 5.79
CA ILE A 50 3.83 -5.77 7.20
C ILE A 50 4.91 -6.35 8.12
N ASN A 51 5.55 -7.43 7.72
CA ASN A 51 6.55 -8.13 8.54
C ASN A 51 7.98 -7.69 8.28
N SER A 52 8.20 -6.81 7.34
CA SER A 52 9.56 -6.36 6.98
C SER A 52 10.15 -5.33 7.96
#